data_bf3007095f4af83a292ac9283ccc795b
#
_entry.id   bf3007095f4af83a292ac9283ccc795b
#
_cell.length_a   1.000
_cell.length_b   1.000
_cell.length_c   1.000
_cell.angle_alpha   90.00
_cell.angle_beta   90.00
_cell.angle_gamma   90.00
#
_symmetry.space_group_name_H-M   'P 1'
#
loop_
_entity.id
_entity.type
_entity.pdbx_description
1 polymer ?
#
loop_
_entity_poly.entity_id
_entity_poly.type
_entity_poly.pdbx_seq_one_letter_code
_entity_poly.pdbx_strand_id
1 'polypeptide(L)'
;QCAVINTVLHNYPLNIMYWVKRSNDAECPYEVMDGQQRTLSLCDYVAGNFSFDFKNFFNQPADIRKKILDYKLTIYVCEGEESEKLEWFKTINIAGKPLNEQEIRNAVYAGPFVSDAKKHFSKTNCAAYRLGKDLVNGSPIRQDFFRKALEWMADHETRNGNPQSAVGYMSLHQHDINAMPLWTYFQSVLRWAMDTFNMKKFKKIMKGLDWGKFYDEYHEKVLDIKAMEKQIIDLIGDDEIQKQQGIIPYVLTGDEHYLDLRAFPDKIKLAVWEMQQHKCAVCGNEFDIALMEGDHITSWKDGGRTTIENCQMLCRECNRRKGSK
;
A
#
# COMPACT_ATOMS: atom_id res chain seq x y z
N GLN A 1 13.02 -1.16 30.22
CA GLN A 1 12.27 -1.15 31.49
C GLN A 1 13.13 -0.52 32.64
N CYS A 2 14.33 -1.02 32.94
CA CYS A 2 15.18 -0.51 34.04
C CYS A 2 15.49 0.98 33.98
N ALA A 3 15.74 1.53 32.78
CA ALA A 3 16.01 2.96 32.59
C ALA A 3 14.84 3.86 33.04
N VAL A 4 13.60 3.42 32.82
CA VAL A 4 12.39 4.13 33.26
C VAL A 4 12.32 4.19 34.77
N ILE A 5 12.55 3.06 35.45
CA ILE A 5 12.54 2.98 36.92
C ILE A 5 13.66 3.83 37.52
N ASN A 6 14.86 3.80 36.90
CA ASN A 6 15.98 4.64 37.34
C ASN A 6 15.63 6.14 37.22
N THR A 7 14.97 6.57 36.12
CA THR A 7 14.52 7.96 35.93
C THR A 7 13.55 8.39 37.03
N VAL A 8 12.57 7.52 37.36
CA VAL A 8 11.58 7.78 38.44
C VAL A 8 12.23 7.87 39.82
N LEU A 9 13.17 6.97 40.11
CA LEU A 9 13.90 6.96 41.39
C LEU A 9 14.74 8.21 41.60
N HIS A 10 15.28 8.81 40.53
CA HIS A 10 16.02 10.07 40.57
C HIS A 10 15.13 11.31 40.48
N ASN A 11 13.81 11.12 40.37
CA ASN A 11 12.83 12.18 40.14
C ASN A 11 13.14 13.04 38.89
N TYR A 12 13.77 12.42 37.86
CA TYR A 12 13.98 13.07 36.58
C TYR A 12 12.69 13.07 35.77
N PRO A 13 12.44 14.06 34.93
CA PRO A 13 11.24 14.09 34.09
C PRO A 13 11.24 12.95 33.09
N LEU A 14 10.16 12.17 33.06
CA LEU A 14 9.85 11.29 31.94
C LEU A 14 9.26 12.13 30.81
N ASN A 15 9.58 11.75 29.57
CA ASN A 15 8.96 12.39 28.41
C ASN A 15 7.44 12.25 28.50
N ILE A 16 6.75 13.25 27.93
CA ILE A 16 5.29 13.33 27.85
C ILE A 16 4.75 12.05 27.21
N MET A 17 3.64 11.56 27.74
CA MET A 17 2.88 10.44 27.17
C MET A 17 1.60 10.95 26.53
N TYR A 18 1.13 10.25 25.52
CA TYR A 18 -0.05 10.65 24.75
C TYR A 18 -1.07 9.53 24.78
N TRP A 19 -2.25 9.85 25.27
CA TRP A 19 -3.37 8.93 25.38
C TRP A 19 -4.56 9.46 24.57
N VAL A 20 -5.39 8.57 24.05
CA VAL A 20 -6.64 8.88 23.37
C VAL A 20 -7.79 8.44 24.26
N LYS A 21 -8.78 9.30 24.43
CA LYS A 21 -10.02 8.95 25.10
C LYS A 21 -10.89 8.12 24.17
N ARG A 22 -11.39 7.00 24.69
CA ARG A 22 -12.39 6.16 24.04
C ARG A 22 -13.81 6.62 24.43
N SER A 23 -14.82 6.08 23.74
CA SER A 23 -16.22 6.32 24.10
C SER A 23 -16.49 5.88 25.55
N ASN A 24 -17.42 6.56 26.22
CA ASN A 24 -17.74 6.34 27.64
C ASN A 24 -18.22 4.90 27.97
N ASP A 25 -18.59 4.12 26.95
CA ASP A 25 -19.06 2.73 27.12
C ASP A 25 -17.94 1.69 27.06
N ALA A 26 -16.67 2.12 26.90
CA ALA A 26 -15.55 1.20 26.84
C ALA A 26 -15.07 0.80 28.25
N GLU A 27 -14.82 -0.48 28.47
CA GLU A 27 -14.23 -1.04 29.68
C GLU A 27 -12.86 -0.37 30.02
N CYS A 28 -12.16 0.11 28.99
CA CYS A 28 -10.92 0.86 29.08
C CYS A 28 -11.11 2.25 28.44
N PRO A 29 -11.32 3.32 29.23
CA PRO A 29 -11.67 4.65 28.71
C PRO A 29 -10.51 5.36 27.99
N TYR A 30 -9.29 4.87 28.10
CA TYR A 30 -8.11 5.45 27.47
C TYR A 30 -7.29 4.41 26.73
N GLU A 31 -6.70 4.83 25.61
CA GLU A 31 -5.74 4.06 24.83
C GLU A 31 -4.40 4.80 24.77
N VAL A 32 -3.29 4.09 25.00
CA VAL A 32 -1.95 4.69 24.96
C VAL A 32 -1.48 4.79 23.51
N MET A 33 -1.36 6.02 23.00
CA MET A 33 -0.82 6.30 21.66
C MET A 33 0.71 6.34 21.63
N ASP A 34 1.31 7.09 22.54
CA ASP A 34 2.76 7.10 22.78
C ASP A 34 3.07 6.99 24.27
N GLY A 35 4.23 6.39 24.58
CA GLY A 35 4.65 6.11 25.95
C GLY A 35 4.31 4.70 26.41
N GLN A 36 3.88 3.79 25.51
CA GLN A 36 3.52 2.40 25.87
C GLN A 36 4.64 1.71 26.66
N GLN A 37 5.90 1.81 26.22
CA GLN A 37 7.03 1.20 26.94
C GLN A 37 7.23 1.81 28.34
N ARG A 38 6.99 3.11 28.50
CA ARG A 38 7.07 3.81 29.78
C ARG A 38 5.96 3.36 30.73
N THR A 39 4.72 3.34 30.21
CA THR A 39 3.55 2.87 30.95
C THR A 39 3.71 1.43 31.42
N LEU A 40 4.03 0.52 30.48
CA LEU A 40 4.23 -0.90 30.81
C LEU A 40 5.37 -1.11 31.78
N SER A 41 6.50 -0.38 31.67
CA SER A 41 7.62 -0.52 32.60
C SER A 41 7.24 -0.13 34.02
N LEU A 42 6.44 0.92 34.20
CA LEU A 42 5.94 1.33 35.49
C LEU A 42 4.95 0.32 36.09
N CYS A 43 3.95 -0.09 35.28
CA CYS A 43 2.95 -1.06 35.72
C CYS A 43 3.57 -2.42 36.04
N ASP A 44 4.47 -2.94 35.20
CA ASP A 44 5.14 -4.22 35.43
C ASP A 44 6.03 -4.20 36.67
N TYR A 45 6.72 -3.08 36.92
CA TYR A 45 7.55 -2.96 38.08
C TYR A 45 6.72 -2.93 39.39
N VAL A 46 5.66 -2.12 39.42
CA VAL A 46 4.74 -2.03 40.58
C VAL A 46 4.01 -3.36 40.79
N ALA A 47 3.69 -4.09 39.75
CA ALA A 47 3.14 -5.44 39.81
C ALA A 47 4.15 -6.51 40.26
N GLY A 48 5.45 -6.18 40.33
CA GLY A 48 6.52 -7.10 40.73
C GLY A 48 6.97 -8.06 39.63
N ASN A 49 6.61 -7.80 38.36
CA ASN A 49 6.91 -8.66 37.21
C ASN A 49 8.40 -8.63 36.79
N PHE A 50 9.17 -7.65 37.25
CA PHE A 50 10.63 -7.63 37.08
C PHE A 50 11.34 -6.91 38.22
N SER A 51 12.65 -7.06 38.28
CA SER A 51 13.51 -6.45 39.32
C SER A 51 14.37 -5.34 38.72
N PHE A 52 14.57 -4.27 39.47
CA PHE A 52 15.55 -3.23 39.23
C PHE A 52 16.59 -3.25 40.34
N ASP A 53 17.87 -3.28 39.99
CA ASP A 53 18.99 -3.39 40.95
C ASP A 53 18.80 -4.54 41.95
N PHE A 54 18.47 -5.73 41.40
CA PHE A 54 18.19 -6.97 42.17
C PHE A 54 17.01 -6.90 43.15
N LYS A 55 16.22 -5.82 43.16
CA LYS A 55 15.06 -5.66 44.03
C LYS A 55 13.78 -5.49 43.17
N ASN A 56 12.74 -6.25 43.48
CA ASN A 56 11.41 -5.97 42.97
C ASN A 56 10.74 -4.88 43.80
N PHE A 57 9.61 -4.36 43.34
CA PHE A 57 8.90 -3.27 44.02
C PHE A 57 8.56 -3.59 45.45
N PHE A 58 8.13 -4.82 45.77
CA PHE A 58 7.71 -5.22 47.14
C PHE A 58 8.89 -5.32 48.11
N ASN A 59 10.10 -5.55 47.60
CA ASN A 59 11.33 -5.63 48.40
C ASN A 59 12.04 -4.27 48.54
N GLN A 60 11.47 -3.19 48.01
CA GLN A 60 11.98 -1.83 48.21
C GLN A 60 11.57 -1.28 49.57
N PRO A 61 12.39 -0.40 50.19
CA PRO A 61 12.01 0.36 51.37
C PRO A 61 10.71 1.15 51.18
N ALA A 62 9.96 1.38 52.25
CA ALA A 62 8.63 2.00 52.18
C ALA A 62 8.67 3.43 51.60
N ASP A 63 9.70 4.21 51.87
CA ASP A 63 9.93 5.54 51.33
C ASP A 63 10.19 5.51 49.81
N ILE A 64 10.94 4.52 49.33
CA ILE A 64 11.21 4.31 47.91
C ILE A 64 9.93 3.88 47.18
N ARG A 65 9.15 2.96 47.75
CA ARG A 65 7.85 2.56 47.18
C ARG A 65 6.91 3.75 47.07
N LYS A 66 6.84 4.56 48.14
CA LYS A 66 6.03 5.79 48.12
C LYS A 66 6.49 6.76 47.08
N LYS A 67 7.79 6.97 46.91
CA LYS A 67 8.37 7.85 45.91
C LYS A 67 7.97 7.42 44.48
N ILE A 68 7.94 6.12 44.21
CA ILE A 68 7.54 5.58 42.91
C ILE A 68 6.03 5.81 42.67
N LEU A 69 5.19 5.54 43.69
CA LEU A 69 3.73 5.70 43.57
C LEU A 69 3.29 7.16 43.47
N ASP A 70 4.03 8.08 44.12
CA ASP A 70 3.74 9.51 44.10
C ASP A 70 4.34 10.24 42.92
N TYR A 71 5.10 9.52 42.05
CA TYR A 71 5.71 10.12 40.85
C TYR A 71 4.66 10.60 39.89
N LYS A 72 4.76 11.88 39.46
CA LYS A 72 3.76 12.50 38.54
C LYS A 72 4.13 12.29 37.09
N LEU A 73 3.18 11.72 36.36
CA LEU A 73 3.29 11.55 34.92
C LEU A 73 2.62 12.74 34.21
N THR A 74 3.25 13.22 33.15
CA THR A 74 2.62 14.20 32.28
C THR A 74 1.99 13.45 31.10
N ILE A 75 0.65 13.52 31.00
CA ILE A 75 -0.11 12.83 29.99
C ILE A 75 -0.97 13.84 29.24
N TYR A 76 -0.84 13.90 27.93
CA TYR A 76 -1.80 14.58 27.06
C TYR A 76 -2.90 13.61 26.66
N VAL A 77 -4.14 13.95 27.00
CA VAL A 77 -5.32 13.18 26.57
C VAL A 77 -5.92 13.87 25.38
N CYS A 78 -6.04 13.11 24.28
CA CYS A 78 -6.55 13.59 23.00
C CYS A 78 -7.94 13.05 22.73
N GLU A 79 -8.80 13.92 22.23
CA GLU A 79 -10.16 13.62 21.81
C GLU A 79 -10.30 14.10 20.36
N GLY A 80 -11.08 13.43 19.53
CA GLY A 80 -11.31 13.81 18.13
C GLY A 80 -11.68 12.61 17.26
N GLU A 81 -11.95 12.90 15.99
CA GLU A 81 -12.22 11.90 14.97
C GLU A 81 -10.98 11.06 14.63
N GLU A 82 -11.19 9.87 14.06
CA GLU A 82 -10.09 8.94 13.73
C GLU A 82 -9.05 9.54 12.79
N SER A 83 -9.47 10.35 11.81
CA SER A 83 -8.58 11.05 10.89
C SER A 83 -7.70 12.09 11.61
N GLU A 84 -8.26 12.83 12.57
CA GLU A 84 -7.54 13.84 13.37
C GLU A 84 -6.53 13.18 14.30
N LYS A 85 -6.89 12.05 14.91
CA LYS A 85 -5.99 11.25 15.75
C LYS A 85 -4.79 10.75 14.95
N LEU A 86 -5.01 10.28 13.72
CA LEU A 86 -3.97 9.79 12.83
C LEU A 86 -2.99 10.92 12.44
N GLU A 87 -3.53 12.07 12.06
CA GLU A 87 -2.74 13.22 11.64
C GLU A 87 -1.90 13.79 12.79
N TRP A 88 -2.52 13.88 13.96
CA TRP A 88 -1.84 14.30 15.17
C TRP A 88 -0.71 13.32 15.57
N PHE A 89 -0.93 12.01 15.50
CA PHE A 89 0.10 11.02 15.78
C PHE A 89 1.28 11.12 14.80
N LYS A 90 1.02 11.41 13.52
CA LYS A 90 2.08 11.73 12.54
C LYS A 90 2.94 12.90 13.02
N THR A 91 2.31 13.95 13.51
CA THR A 91 2.99 15.17 13.97
C THR A 91 3.90 14.94 15.17
N ILE A 92 3.47 14.14 16.15
CA ILE A 92 4.31 13.85 17.35
C ILE A 92 5.51 12.96 16.99
N ASN A 93 5.40 12.08 16.04
CA ASN A 93 6.49 11.17 15.66
C ASN A 93 7.58 11.82 14.78
N ILE A 94 7.42 13.09 14.35
CA ILE A 94 8.42 13.82 13.56
C ILE A 94 9.76 13.98 14.31
N ALA A 95 9.75 14.03 15.64
CA ALA A 95 10.96 14.22 16.47
C ALA A 95 11.81 12.95 16.67
N GLY A 96 11.34 11.77 16.23
CA GLY A 96 12.01 10.47 16.35
C GLY A 96 12.47 9.89 15.01
N LYS A 97 12.74 8.58 14.98
CA LYS A 97 12.92 7.85 13.71
C LYS A 97 11.56 7.86 12.99
N PRO A 98 11.47 8.43 11.79
CA PRO A 98 10.19 8.54 11.10
C PRO A 98 9.60 7.15 10.83
N LEU A 99 8.42 6.92 11.36
CA LEU A 99 7.63 5.73 11.05
C LEU A 99 7.07 5.86 9.63
N ASN A 100 7.00 4.76 8.90
CA ASN A 100 6.27 4.75 7.65
C ASN A 100 4.75 4.79 7.93
N GLU A 101 3.98 5.11 6.89
CA GLU A 101 2.54 5.31 7.01
C GLU A 101 1.81 4.09 7.61
N GLN A 102 2.20 2.87 7.22
CA GLN A 102 1.59 1.66 7.76
C GLN A 102 2.01 1.38 9.22
N GLU A 103 3.24 1.74 9.61
CA GLU A 103 3.66 1.65 11.02
C GLU A 103 2.85 2.60 11.90
N ILE A 104 2.55 3.79 11.40
CA ILE A 104 1.68 4.75 12.09
C ILE A 104 0.26 4.18 12.24
N ARG A 105 -0.34 3.67 11.15
CA ARG A 105 -1.65 3.01 11.20
C ARG A 105 -1.67 1.86 12.20
N ASN A 106 -0.62 1.03 12.21
CA ASN A 106 -0.50 -0.08 13.16
C ASN A 106 -0.42 0.36 14.63
N ALA A 107 0.06 1.55 14.90
CA ALA A 107 0.11 2.13 16.25
C ALA A 107 -1.26 2.71 16.65
N VAL A 108 -1.89 3.46 15.74
CA VAL A 108 -3.21 4.09 15.99
C VAL A 108 -4.31 3.05 16.16
N TYR A 109 -4.33 2.03 15.31
CA TYR A 109 -5.33 0.95 15.37
C TYR A 109 -4.79 -0.31 16.05
N ALA A 110 -3.92 -0.13 17.06
CA ALA A 110 -3.39 -1.25 17.84
C ALA A 110 -4.54 -2.04 18.49
N GLY A 111 -4.50 -3.37 18.34
CA GLY A 111 -5.55 -4.25 18.83
C GLY A 111 -5.27 -5.72 18.50
N PRO A 112 -6.20 -6.63 18.84
CA PRO A 112 -6.06 -8.05 18.54
C PRO A 112 -5.90 -8.31 17.04
N PHE A 113 -6.67 -7.63 16.18
CA PHE A 113 -6.58 -7.70 14.72
C PHE A 113 -5.15 -7.40 14.22
N VAL A 114 -4.60 -6.23 14.55
CA VAL A 114 -3.24 -5.83 14.11
C VAL A 114 -2.18 -6.77 14.68
N SER A 115 -2.35 -7.21 15.94
CA SER A 115 -1.44 -8.13 16.59
C SER A 115 -1.39 -9.48 15.88
N ASP A 116 -2.52 -9.98 15.42
CA ASP A 116 -2.61 -11.22 14.66
C ASP A 116 -2.13 -11.03 13.21
N ALA A 117 -2.55 -9.95 12.52
CA ALA A 117 -2.06 -9.63 11.18
C ALA A 117 -0.54 -9.57 11.09
N LYS A 118 0.13 -8.98 12.08
CA LYS A 118 1.61 -8.92 12.14
C LYS A 118 2.28 -10.29 12.15
N LYS A 119 1.64 -11.34 12.66
CA LYS A 119 2.18 -12.71 12.62
C LYS A 119 2.28 -13.22 11.18
N HIS A 120 1.29 -12.87 10.36
CA HIS A 120 1.20 -13.30 8.96
C HIS A 120 2.04 -12.44 8.02
N PHE A 121 2.08 -11.10 8.25
CA PHE A 121 2.55 -10.12 7.26
C PHE A 121 3.85 -9.41 7.60
N SER A 122 4.26 -9.32 8.89
CA SER A 122 5.24 -8.31 9.32
C SER A 122 6.55 -8.86 9.87
N LYS A 123 6.82 -10.15 9.75
CA LYS A 123 8.07 -10.78 10.21
C LYS A 123 8.95 -11.20 9.04
N THR A 124 10.25 -11.23 9.26
CA THR A 124 11.18 -11.86 8.30
C THR A 124 10.72 -13.28 7.99
N ASN A 125 10.65 -13.63 6.72
CA ASN A 125 10.16 -14.93 6.25
C ASN A 125 8.77 -15.33 6.76
N CYS A 126 7.89 -14.35 7.04
CA CYS A 126 6.50 -14.60 7.39
C CYS A 126 5.75 -15.34 6.27
N ALA A 127 4.57 -15.86 6.60
CA ALA A 127 3.76 -16.63 5.64
C ALA A 127 3.42 -15.82 4.38
N ALA A 128 3.07 -14.54 4.50
CA ALA A 128 2.79 -13.66 3.38
C ALA A 128 4.01 -13.48 2.45
N TYR A 129 5.21 -13.32 3.02
CA TYR A 129 6.42 -13.19 2.23
C TYR A 129 6.76 -14.49 1.49
N ARG A 130 6.69 -15.64 2.17
CA ARG A 130 6.96 -16.92 1.53
C ARG A 130 6.03 -17.20 0.36
N LEU A 131 4.77 -16.82 0.48
CA LEU A 131 3.77 -17.00 -0.56
C LEU A 131 3.94 -15.96 -1.68
N GLY A 132 4.12 -14.69 -1.33
CA GLY A 132 3.94 -13.55 -2.24
C GLY A 132 5.21 -12.83 -2.69
N LYS A 133 6.42 -13.25 -2.29
CA LYS A 133 7.68 -12.54 -2.60
C LYS A 133 7.93 -12.28 -4.09
N ASP A 134 7.36 -13.13 -4.94
CA ASP A 134 7.52 -13.05 -6.40
C ASP A 134 6.37 -12.28 -7.08
N LEU A 135 5.31 -11.96 -6.35
CA LEU A 135 4.13 -11.26 -6.85
C LEU A 135 3.95 -9.86 -6.22
N VAL A 136 4.35 -9.69 -4.97
CA VAL A 136 4.21 -8.42 -4.22
C VAL A 136 5.56 -7.74 -4.10
N ASN A 137 5.57 -6.42 -4.29
CA ASN A 137 6.74 -5.57 -4.06
C ASN A 137 6.90 -5.21 -2.58
N GLY A 138 8.15 -4.98 -2.16
CA GLY A 138 8.46 -4.47 -0.83
C GLY A 138 8.95 -5.53 0.15
N SER A 139 8.96 -5.17 1.43
CA SER A 139 9.51 -5.96 2.53
C SER A 139 8.49 -6.11 3.67
N PRO A 140 8.35 -7.32 4.25
CA PRO A 140 7.46 -7.53 5.41
C PRO A 140 7.83 -6.66 6.61
N ILE A 141 9.14 -6.45 6.86
CA ILE A 141 9.62 -5.63 7.98
C ILE A 141 9.18 -4.17 7.83
N ARG A 142 9.12 -3.66 6.59
CA ARG A 142 8.61 -2.33 6.27
C ARG A 142 7.09 -2.27 6.14
N GLN A 143 6.39 -3.31 6.54
CA GLN A 143 4.93 -3.44 6.51
C GLN A 143 4.30 -3.44 5.10
N ASP A 144 5.11 -3.56 4.02
CA ASP A 144 4.61 -3.44 2.64
C ASP A 144 3.59 -4.53 2.30
N PHE A 145 3.80 -5.76 2.78
CA PHE A 145 2.86 -6.87 2.57
C PHE A 145 1.54 -6.66 3.33
N PHE A 146 1.60 -6.16 4.55
CA PHE A 146 0.40 -5.85 5.33
C PHE A 146 -0.39 -4.70 4.70
N ARG A 147 0.32 -3.63 4.31
CA ARG A 147 -0.28 -2.50 3.61
C ARG A 147 -0.98 -2.94 2.32
N LYS A 148 -0.33 -3.77 1.49
CA LYS A 148 -0.90 -4.26 0.24
C LYS A 148 -2.12 -5.16 0.46
N ALA A 149 -2.10 -6.03 1.46
CA ALA A 149 -3.25 -6.84 1.83
C ALA A 149 -4.45 -6.00 2.25
N LEU A 150 -4.23 -4.93 3.04
CA LEU A 150 -5.27 -3.99 3.45
C LEU A 150 -5.84 -3.18 2.27
N GLU A 151 -4.99 -2.72 1.35
CA GLU A 151 -5.41 -2.03 0.14
C GLU A 151 -6.33 -2.93 -0.70
N TRP A 152 -5.91 -4.15 -0.99
CA TRP A 152 -6.71 -5.11 -1.76
C TRP A 152 -8.03 -5.47 -1.07
N MET A 153 -8.02 -5.66 0.24
CA MET A 153 -9.25 -5.97 0.98
C MET A 153 -10.21 -4.79 1.00
N ALA A 154 -9.72 -3.56 1.17
CA ALA A 154 -10.55 -2.36 1.13
C ALA A 154 -11.19 -2.16 -0.26
N ASP A 155 -10.44 -2.41 -1.34
CA ASP A 155 -10.95 -2.38 -2.70
C ASP A 155 -11.99 -3.49 -2.95
N HIS A 156 -11.77 -4.69 -2.41
CA HIS A 156 -12.71 -5.81 -2.44
C HIS A 156 -14.04 -5.46 -1.75
N GLU A 157 -13.99 -4.94 -0.53
CA GLU A 157 -15.17 -4.49 0.22
C GLU A 157 -15.94 -3.40 -0.55
N THR A 158 -15.20 -2.43 -1.13
CA THR A 158 -15.80 -1.35 -1.91
C THR A 158 -16.56 -1.88 -3.13
N ARG A 159 -16.02 -2.87 -3.83
CA ARG A 159 -16.70 -3.53 -4.97
C ARG A 159 -17.92 -4.32 -4.54
N ASN A 160 -17.92 -4.87 -3.34
CA ASN A 160 -19.05 -5.59 -2.76
C ASN A 160 -20.13 -4.67 -2.16
N GLY A 161 -20.04 -3.35 -2.40
CA GLY A 161 -21.03 -2.37 -1.96
C GLY A 161 -20.79 -1.79 -0.56
N ASN A 162 -19.63 -2.09 0.05
CA ASN A 162 -19.19 -1.56 1.34
C ASN A 162 -18.00 -0.59 1.13
N PRO A 163 -18.23 0.69 0.76
CA PRO A 163 -17.14 1.63 0.50
C PRO A 163 -16.17 1.69 1.67
N GLN A 164 -14.93 1.30 1.44
CA GLN A 164 -13.94 1.18 2.50
C GLN A 164 -12.56 1.67 2.05
N SER A 165 -11.83 2.31 2.95
CA SER A 165 -10.40 2.56 2.80
C SER A 165 -9.61 1.60 3.68
N ALA A 166 -8.32 1.43 3.42
CA ALA A 166 -7.44 0.63 4.28
C ALA A 166 -7.46 1.11 5.75
N VAL A 167 -7.59 2.42 5.96
CA VAL A 167 -7.73 3.05 7.29
C VAL A 167 -9.08 2.70 7.91
N GLY A 168 -10.17 2.87 7.15
CA GLY A 168 -11.51 2.52 7.60
C GLY A 168 -11.66 1.04 7.93
N TYR A 169 -11.06 0.16 7.12
CA TYR A 169 -11.03 -1.28 7.40
C TYR A 169 -10.32 -1.59 8.72
N MET A 170 -9.14 -0.97 8.96
CA MET A 170 -8.41 -1.16 10.23
C MET A 170 -9.21 -0.64 11.45
N SER A 171 -9.89 0.50 11.31
CA SER A 171 -10.73 1.07 12.37
C SER A 171 -11.91 0.17 12.71
N LEU A 172 -12.62 -0.33 11.68
CA LEU A 172 -13.79 -1.19 11.85
C LEU A 172 -13.42 -2.53 12.53
N HIS A 173 -12.29 -3.11 12.14
CA HIS A 173 -11.84 -4.42 12.59
C HIS A 173 -10.83 -4.39 13.74
N GLN A 174 -10.52 -3.22 14.31
CA GLN A 174 -9.49 -3.04 15.36
C GLN A 174 -9.59 -4.05 16.49
N HIS A 175 -10.82 -4.36 16.93
CA HIS A 175 -11.12 -5.22 18.07
C HIS A 175 -11.47 -6.66 17.70
N ASP A 176 -11.41 -7.01 16.43
CA ASP A 176 -11.62 -8.39 15.98
C ASP A 176 -10.54 -9.32 16.58
N ILE A 177 -10.96 -10.50 16.98
CA ILE A 177 -10.10 -11.49 17.67
C ILE A 177 -8.87 -11.85 16.83
N ASN A 178 -8.97 -11.83 15.49
CA ASN A 178 -7.92 -12.19 14.56
C ASN A 178 -8.10 -11.49 13.20
N ALA A 179 -7.08 -11.61 12.34
CA ALA A 179 -7.06 -11.09 10.98
C ALA A 179 -7.25 -12.20 9.91
N MET A 180 -7.93 -13.30 10.27
CA MET A 180 -8.11 -14.43 9.36
C MET A 180 -8.85 -14.09 8.06
N PRO A 181 -9.92 -13.25 8.05
CA PRO A 181 -10.55 -12.84 6.80
C PRO A 181 -9.58 -12.18 5.83
N LEU A 182 -8.77 -11.21 6.31
CA LEU A 182 -7.74 -10.54 5.53
C LEU A 182 -6.67 -11.52 5.02
N TRP A 183 -6.23 -12.43 5.88
CA TRP A 183 -5.22 -13.42 5.53
C TRP A 183 -5.72 -14.40 4.47
N THR A 184 -6.95 -14.89 4.62
CA THR A 184 -7.58 -15.83 3.67
C THR A 184 -7.75 -15.18 2.30
N TYR A 185 -8.27 -13.95 2.26
CA TYR A 185 -8.42 -13.20 1.02
C TYR A 185 -7.06 -13.00 0.31
N PHE A 186 -6.04 -12.52 1.03
CA PHE A 186 -4.69 -12.37 0.47
C PHE A 186 -4.13 -13.68 -0.10
N GLN A 187 -4.35 -14.80 0.58
CA GLN A 187 -3.94 -16.12 0.08
C GLN A 187 -4.70 -16.50 -1.20
N SER A 188 -6.01 -16.26 -1.24
CA SER A 188 -6.84 -16.59 -2.40
C SER A 188 -6.40 -15.80 -3.63
N VAL A 189 -6.14 -14.51 -3.48
CA VAL A 189 -5.61 -13.62 -4.53
C VAL A 189 -4.30 -14.17 -5.10
N LEU A 190 -3.33 -14.47 -4.24
CA LEU A 190 -2.02 -14.92 -4.70
C LEU A 190 -2.05 -16.34 -5.29
N ARG A 191 -2.84 -17.25 -4.73
CA ARG A 191 -2.99 -18.61 -5.27
C ARG A 191 -3.63 -18.56 -6.65
N TRP A 192 -4.71 -17.81 -6.82
CA TRP A 192 -5.34 -17.64 -8.13
C TRP A 192 -4.34 -17.11 -9.17
N ALA A 193 -3.55 -16.09 -8.82
CA ALA A 193 -2.54 -15.54 -9.72
C ALA A 193 -1.48 -16.59 -10.12
N MET A 194 -1.03 -17.42 -9.17
CA MET A 194 -0.05 -18.49 -9.42
C MET A 194 -0.63 -19.67 -10.21
N ASP A 195 -1.91 -19.98 -10.02
CA ASP A 195 -2.60 -21.08 -10.71
C ASP A 195 -2.98 -20.67 -12.15
N THR A 196 -3.30 -19.39 -12.35
CA THR A 196 -3.68 -18.84 -13.67
C THR A 196 -2.47 -18.59 -14.56
N PHE A 197 -1.35 -18.11 -14.01
CA PHE A 197 -0.18 -17.70 -14.79
C PHE A 197 1.05 -18.54 -14.47
N ASN A 198 1.82 -18.89 -15.50
CA ASN A 198 3.01 -19.71 -15.35
C ASN A 198 4.16 -18.92 -14.67
N MET A 199 4.30 -19.09 -13.34
CA MET A 199 5.33 -18.44 -12.52
C MET A 199 6.77 -18.69 -13.00
N LYS A 200 7.05 -19.82 -13.62
CA LYS A 200 8.41 -20.12 -14.11
C LYS A 200 8.77 -19.25 -15.31
N LYS A 201 7.79 -18.95 -16.16
CA LYS A 201 7.98 -18.15 -17.39
C LYS A 201 7.82 -16.65 -17.14
N PHE A 202 6.82 -16.24 -16.34
CA PHE A 202 6.34 -14.86 -16.28
C PHE A 202 6.66 -14.11 -15.00
N LYS A 203 7.42 -14.68 -14.09
CA LYS A 203 7.75 -14.11 -12.77
C LYS A 203 8.11 -12.61 -12.80
N LYS A 204 8.92 -12.19 -13.79
CA LYS A 204 9.38 -10.78 -13.89
C LYS A 204 8.25 -9.80 -14.16
N ILE A 205 7.32 -10.17 -15.04
CA ILE A 205 6.19 -9.31 -15.43
C ILE A 205 4.98 -9.44 -14.50
N MET A 206 4.95 -10.45 -13.64
CA MET A 206 3.91 -10.66 -12.62
C MET A 206 4.13 -9.83 -11.36
N LYS A 207 5.37 -9.42 -11.08
CA LYS A 207 5.72 -8.78 -9.83
C LYS A 207 5.18 -7.35 -9.74
N GLY A 208 4.46 -7.05 -8.66
CA GLY A 208 3.96 -5.72 -8.35
C GLY A 208 2.66 -5.34 -9.06
N LEU A 209 2.00 -6.29 -9.73
CA LEU A 209 0.68 -6.08 -10.30
C LEU A 209 -0.39 -5.97 -9.21
N ASP A 210 -1.51 -5.35 -9.56
CA ASP A 210 -2.67 -5.23 -8.69
C ASP A 210 -3.53 -6.50 -8.70
N TRP A 211 -2.97 -7.56 -8.09
CA TRP A 211 -3.59 -8.89 -8.10
C TRP A 211 -4.94 -8.93 -7.41
N GLY A 212 -5.19 -8.10 -6.40
CA GLY A 212 -6.50 -8.00 -5.76
C GLY A 212 -7.58 -7.59 -6.75
N LYS A 213 -7.31 -6.54 -7.55
CA LYS A 213 -8.22 -6.09 -8.60
C LYS A 213 -8.52 -7.19 -9.60
N PHE A 214 -7.49 -7.84 -10.12
CA PHE A 214 -7.68 -8.88 -11.14
C PHE A 214 -8.35 -10.13 -10.58
N TYR A 215 -8.06 -10.51 -9.34
CA TYR A 215 -8.76 -11.59 -8.67
C TYR A 215 -10.26 -11.30 -8.60
N ASP A 216 -10.65 -10.16 -8.05
CA ASP A 216 -12.05 -9.80 -7.90
C ASP A 216 -12.82 -9.76 -9.22
N GLU A 217 -12.16 -9.34 -10.30
CA GLU A 217 -12.79 -9.23 -11.63
C GLU A 217 -12.82 -10.54 -12.42
N TYR A 218 -11.88 -11.47 -12.18
CA TYR A 218 -11.65 -12.60 -13.09
C TYR A 218 -11.65 -13.98 -12.44
N HIS A 219 -11.62 -14.13 -11.11
CA HIS A 219 -11.48 -15.45 -10.48
C HIS A 219 -12.68 -16.39 -10.71
N GLU A 220 -13.86 -15.83 -10.97
CA GLU A 220 -15.06 -16.62 -11.32
C GLU A 220 -15.25 -16.83 -12.84
N LYS A 221 -14.43 -16.19 -13.66
CA LYS A 221 -14.55 -16.29 -15.12
C LYS A 221 -13.78 -17.48 -15.65
N VAL A 222 -14.33 -18.12 -16.68
CA VAL A 222 -13.61 -19.18 -17.41
C VAL A 222 -12.57 -18.51 -18.30
N LEU A 223 -11.29 -18.73 -17.99
CA LEU A 223 -10.15 -18.19 -18.73
C LEU A 223 -9.52 -19.29 -19.60
N ASP A 224 -9.26 -19.00 -20.87
CA ASP A 224 -8.44 -19.88 -21.72
C ASP A 224 -6.94 -19.61 -21.43
N ILE A 225 -6.44 -20.34 -20.42
CA ILE A 225 -5.05 -20.17 -19.94
C ILE A 225 -4.03 -20.43 -21.05
N LYS A 226 -4.30 -21.39 -21.97
CA LYS A 226 -3.37 -21.72 -23.07
C LYS A 226 -3.31 -20.60 -24.10
N ALA A 227 -4.46 -20.06 -24.49
CA ALA A 227 -4.53 -18.91 -25.40
C ALA A 227 -3.85 -17.67 -24.77
N MET A 228 -4.11 -17.40 -23.50
CA MET A 228 -3.47 -16.30 -22.75
C MET A 228 -1.95 -16.48 -22.66
N GLU A 229 -1.46 -17.69 -22.35
CA GLU A 229 -0.03 -17.96 -22.26
C GLU A 229 0.67 -17.70 -23.62
N LYS A 230 0.07 -18.15 -24.71
CA LYS A 230 0.57 -17.90 -26.06
C LYS A 230 0.60 -16.39 -26.35
N GLN A 231 -0.49 -15.69 -26.09
CA GLN A 231 -0.59 -14.25 -26.31
C GLN A 231 0.46 -13.48 -25.48
N ILE A 232 0.68 -13.84 -24.23
CA ILE A 232 1.72 -13.22 -23.38
C ILE A 232 3.12 -13.42 -24.00
N ILE A 233 3.42 -14.63 -24.52
CA ILE A 233 4.71 -14.91 -25.13
C ILE A 233 4.90 -14.06 -26.40
N ASP A 234 3.87 -13.96 -27.24
CA ASP A 234 3.91 -13.16 -28.46
C ASP A 234 4.15 -11.67 -28.15
N LEU A 235 3.47 -11.14 -27.11
CA LEU A 235 3.60 -9.75 -26.65
C LEU A 235 4.96 -9.44 -26.00
N ILE A 236 5.59 -10.39 -25.30
CA ILE A 236 6.94 -10.21 -24.75
C ILE A 236 7.97 -9.96 -25.86
N GLY A 237 7.76 -10.50 -27.04
CA GLY A 237 8.61 -10.31 -28.21
C GLY A 237 8.29 -9.06 -29.04
N ASP A 238 7.31 -8.26 -28.68
CA ASP A 238 6.91 -7.07 -29.44
C ASP A 238 7.67 -5.82 -28.97
N ASP A 239 8.53 -5.27 -29.84
CA ASP A 239 9.38 -4.10 -29.57
C ASP A 239 8.59 -2.79 -29.41
N GLU A 240 7.31 -2.75 -29.79
CA GLU A 240 6.44 -1.59 -29.60
C GLU A 240 5.99 -1.46 -28.15
N ILE A 241 6.07 -2.53 -27.33
CA ILE A 241 5.65 -2.54 -25.94
C ILE A 241 6.77 -2.03 -25.03
N GLN A 242 6.59 -0.84 -24.45
CA GLN A 242 7.58 -0.24 -23.56
C GLN A 242 7.46 -0.78 -22.13
N LYS A 243 6.26 -1.14 -21.69
CA LYS A 243 6.00 -1.59 -20.33
C LYS A 243 5.59 -3.06 -20.29
N GLN A 244 6.58 -3.94 -20.24
CA GLN A 244 6.32 -5.39 -20.20
C GLN A 244 5.44 -5.85 -19.01
N GLN A 245 5.47 -5.17 -17.87
CA GLN A 245 4.59 -5.45 -16.74
C GLN A 245 3.10 -5.17 -17.05
N GLY A 246 2.81 -4.42 -18.11
CA GLY A 246 1.47 -4.19 -18.59
C GLY A 246 0.87 -5.32 -19.43
N ILE A 247 1.67 -6.30 -19.86
CA ILE A 247 1.23 -7.38 -20.75
C ILE A 247 0.13 -8.23 -20.09
N ILE A 248 0.31 -8.69 -18.86
CA ILE A 248 -0.70 -9.48 -18.15
C ILE A 248 -1.99 -8.69 -17.91
N PRO A 249 -1.94 -7.45 -17.39
CA PRO A 249 -3.11 -6.58 -17.36
C PRO A 249 -3.83 -6.44 -18.70
N TYR A 250 -3.10 -6.21 -19.77
CA TYR A 250 -3.67 -6.12 -21.13
C TYR A 250 -4.35 -7.41 -21.56
N VAL A 251 -3.71 -8.56 -21.36
CA VAL A 251 -4.28 -9.87 -21.75
C VAL A 251 -5.59 -10.16 -20.99
N LEU A 252 -5.69 -9.70 -19.73
CA LEU A 252 -6.91 -9.83 -18.94
C LEU A 252 -8.02 -8.85 -19.35
N THR A 253 -7.66 -7.59 -19.62
CA THR A 253 -8.64 -6.49 -19.76
C THR A 253 -8.90 -6.10 -21.21
N GLY A 254 -7.95 -6.35 -22.12
CA GLY A 254 -7.93 -5.82 -23.49
C GLY A 254 -7.58 -4.33 -23.59
N ASP A 255 -7.20 -3.67 -22.50
CA ASP A 255 -6.89 -2.24 -22.44
C ASP A 255 -5.42 -1.96 -22.77
N GLU A 256 -5.17 -1.33 -23.92
CA GLU A 256 -3.84 -1.00 -24.45
C GLU A 256 -3.07 0.01 -23.57
N HIS A 257 -3.74 0.79 -22.72
CA HIS A 257 -3.10 1.74 -21.81
C HIS A 257 -2.12 1.06 -20.84
N TYR A 258 -2.30 -0.23 -20.55
CA TYR A 258 -1.36 -0.97 -19.73
C TYR A 258 0.00 -1.19 -20.39
N LEU A 259 0.08 -1.21 -21.71
CA LEU A 259 1.29 -1.58 -22.47
C LEU A 259 2.29 -0.44 -22.61
N ASP A 260 1.84 0.82 -22.45
CA ASP A 260 2.67 2.01 -22.72
C ASP A 260 3.38 1.87 -24.07
N LEU A 261 2.56 1.88 -25.13
CA LEU A 261 3.06 1.67 -26.48
C LEU A 261 4.00 2.77 -26.92
N ARG A 262 4.94 2.43 -27.78
CA ARG A 262 5.98 3.32 -28.26
C ARG A 262 5.39 4.56 -28.94
N ALA A 263 5.73 5.74 -28.43
CA ALA A 263 5.36 7.01 -29.03
C ALA A 263 6.28 7.34 -30.21
N PHE A 264 5.78 8.08 -31.18
CA PHE A 264 6.61 8.57 -32.28
C PHE A 264 7.74 9.49 -31.76
N PRO A 265 9.01 9.22 -32.11
CA PRO A 265 10.12 10.12 -31.82
C PRO A 265 9.92 11.50 -32.47
N ASP A 266 10.44 12.56 -31.85
CA ASP A 266 10.30 13.92 -32.34
C ASP A 266 10.84 14.12 -33.77
N LYS A 267 11.87 13.35 -34.16
CA LYS A 267 12.39 13.33 -35.52
C LYS A 267 11.34 12.90 -36.55
N ILE A 268 10.55 11.87 -36.22
CA ILE A 268 9.47 11.39 -37.10
C ILE A 268 8.33 12.43 -37.11
N LYS A 269 7.93 12.94 -35.95
CA LYS A 269 6.89 13.97 -35.85
C LYS A 269 7.22 15.20 -36.69
N LEU A 270 8.46 15.69 -36.60
CA LEU A 270 8.92 16.83 -37.40
C LEU A 270 8.87 16.55 -38.91
N ALA A 271 9.37 15.38 -39.32
CA ALA A 271 9.36 15.01 -40.74
C ALA A 271 7.93 14.92 -41.28
N VAL A 272 7.00 14.30 -40.55
CA VAL A 272 5.60 14.17 -40.97
C VAL A 272 4.88 15.52 -40.91
N TRP A 273 5.17 16.40 -39.92
CA TRP A 273 4.62 17.73 -39.88
C TRP A 273 5.01 18.59 -41.09
N GLU A 274 6.27 18.50 -41.54
CA GLU A 274 6.73 19.13 -42.76
C GLU A 274 6.06 18.52 -44.00
N MET A 275 5.97 17.18 -44.10
CA MET A 275 5.29 16.48 -45.21
C MET A 275 3.82 16.88 -45.31
N GLN A 276 3.14 17.11 -44.19
CA GLN A 276 1.75 17.57 -44.12
C GLN A 276 1.59 19.09 -44.32
N GLN A 277 2.67 19.81 -44.64
CA GLN A 277 2.65 21.27 -44.82
C GLN A 277 2.07 21.97 -43.59
N HIS A 278 2.44 21.54 -42.38
CA HIS A 278 2.02 22.07 -41.08
C HIS A 278 0.52 21.91 -40.79
N LYS A 279 -0.19 21.09 -41.53
CA LYS A 279 -1.65 20.89 -41.44
C LYS A 279 -2.03 19.62 -40.71
N CYS A 280 -3.08 19.72 -39.91
CA CYS A 280 -3.69 18.56 -39.28
C CYS A 280 -4.30 17.61 -40.35
N ALA A 281 -3.94 16.33 -40.30
CA ALA A 281 -4.42 15.34 -41.27
C ALA A 281 -5.96 15.16 -41.29
N VAL A 282 -6.65 15.55 -40.21
CA VAL A 282 -8.12 15.38 -40.09
C VAL A 282 -8.88 16.65 -40.41
N CYS A 283 -8.53 17.80 -39.80
CA CYS A 283 -9.30 19.05 -40.06
C CYS A 283 -8.69 19.94 -41.13
N GLY A 284 -7.47 19.68 -41.62
CA GLY A 284 -6.80 20.45 -42.64
C GLY A 284 -6.30 21.83 -42.21
N ASN A 285 -6.55 22.26 -40.99
CA ASN A 285 -6.08 23.55 -40.48
C ASN A 285 -4.58 23.50 -40.15
N GLU A 286 -3.92 24.62 -40.34
CA GLU A 286 -2.48 24.80 -40.03
C GLU A 286 -2.25 25.05 -38.54
N PHE A 287 -1.22 24.39 -37.99
CA PHE A 287 -0.85 24.49 -36.57
C PHE A 287 0.68 24.44 -36.41
N ASP A 288 1.16 25.13 -35.41
CA ASP A 288 2.52 24.93 -34.89
C ASP A 288 2.70 23.50 -34.39
N ILE A 289 3.90 22.94 -34.59
CA ILE A 289 4.22 21.57 -34.16
C ILE A 289 3.98 21.35 -32.65
N ALA A 290 4.16 22.37 -31.82
CA ALA A 290 3.91 22.32 -30.39
C ALA A 290 2.43 22.12 -30.01
N LEU A 291 1.51 22.37 -30.95
CA LEU A 291 0.06 22.20 -30.82
C LEU A 291 -0.45 20.91 -31.48
N MET A 292 0.46 20.11 -32.03
CA MET A 292 0.14 18.87 -32.72
C MET A 292 0.75 17.67 -32.03
N GLU A 293 0.14 16.51 -32.25
CA GLU A 293 0.54 15.22 -31.68
C GLU A 293 0.70 14.21 -32.82
N GLY A 294 1.74 13.37 -32.73
CA GLY A 294 1.93 12.26 -33.64
C GLY A 294 1.01 11.10 -33.25
N ASP A 295 0.23 10.63 -34.20
CA ASP A 295 -0.76 9.59 -34.02
C ASP A 295 -0.58 8.50 -35.07
N HIS A 296 -0.93 7.25 -34.74
CA HIS A 296 -0.84 6.13 -35.66
C HIS A 296 -2.01 6.15 -36.66
N ILE A 297 -1.72 6.07 -37.98
CA ILE A 297 -2.75 5.92 -39.02
C ILE A 297 -3.47 4.59 -38.84
N THR A 298 -2.70 3.50 -38.76
CA THR A 298 -3.16 2.16 -38.39
C THR A 298 -2.78 1.90 -36.95
N SER A 299 -3.73 1.50 -36.10
CA SER A 299 -3.49 1.24 -34.69
C SER A 299 -2.52 0.05 -34.50
N TRP A 300 -1.81 0.01 -33.35
CA TRP A 300 -0.95 -1.12 -33.00
C TRP A 300 -1.72 -2.46 -33.02
N LYS A 301 -2.95 -2.45 -32.55
CA LYS A 301 -3.85 -3.62 -32.51
C LYS A 301 -4.18 -4.17 -33.89
N ASP A 302 -4.23 -3.29 -34.87
CA ASP A 302 -4.48 -3.63 -36.29
C ASP A 302 -3.17 -3.87 -37.07
N GLY A 303 -2.05 -4.03 -36.36
CA GLY A 303 -0.74 -4.33 -36.94
C GLY A 303 0.09 -3.11 -37.31
N GLY A 304 -0.35 -1.90 -36.97
CA GLY A 304 0.42 -0.67 -37.16
C GLY A 304 1.71 -0.64 -36.32
N ARG A 305 2.76 -0.03 -36.86
CA ARG A 305 4.07 0.13 -36.21
C ARG A 305 4.45 1.60 -36.12
N THR A 306 5.36 1.93 -35.21
CA THR A 306 5.86 3.30 -35.00
C THR A 306 6.90 3.65 -36.08
N THR A 307 6.43 3.77 -37.32
CA THR A 307 7.24 4.15 -38.50
C THR A 307 6.72 5.45 -39.12
N ILE A 308 7.55 6.10 -39.95
CA ILE A 308 7.19 7.38 -40.58
C ILE A 308 5.95 7.24 -41.46
N GLU A 309 5.80 6.09 -42.16
CA GLU A 309 4.70 5.79 -43.08
C GLU A 309 3.36 5.63 -42.32
N ASN A 310 3.41 5.22 -41.05
CA ASN A 310 2.25 5.04 -40.21
C ASN A 310 2.01 6.21 -39.24
N CYS A 311 2.77 7.29 -39.39
CA CYS A 311 2.62 8.49 -38.55
C CYS A 311 1.76 9.54 -39.26
N GLN A 312 0.84 10.14 -38.54
CA GLN A 312 0.15 11.36 -38.94
C GLN A 312 0.20 12.40 -37.83
N MET A 313 0.28 13.68 -38.19
CA MET A 313 0.23 14.77 -37.24
C MET A 313 -1.19 15.29 -37.12
N LEU A 314 -1.74 15.29 -35.93
CA LEU A 314 -3.09 15.75 -35.61
C LEU A 314 -3.02 16.91 -34.60
N CYS A 315 -3.92 17.90 -34.75
CA CYS A 315 -4.12 18.86 -33.65
C CYS A 315 -4.72 18.15 -32.42
N ARG A 316 -4.47 18.67 -31.23
CA ARG A 316 -4.90 18.07 -29.96
C ARG A 316 -6.40 17.76 -29.91
N GLU A 317 -7.23 18.57 -30.53
CA GLU A 317 -8.68 18.35 -30.58
C GLU A 317 -9.06 17.16 -31.45
N CYS A 318 -8.48 17.06 -32.65
CA CYS A 318 -8.73 15.94 -33.57
C CYS A 318 -8.18 14.63 -33.00
N ASN A 319 -7.02 14.67 -32.35
CA ASN A 319 -6.42 13.51 -31.70
C ASN A 319 -7.31 12.99 -30.56
N ARG A 320 -7.79 13.88 -29.68
CA ARG A 320 -8.75 13.52 -28.63
C ARG A 320 -10.01 12.87 -29.16
N ARG A 321 -10.60 13.42 -30.25
CA ARG A 321 -11.80 12.85 -30.87
C ARG A 321 -11.56 11.48 -31.50
N LYS A 322 -10.36 11.20 -31.99
CA LYS A 322 -9.97 9.90 -32.53
C LYS A 322 -9.82 8.87 -31.40
N GLY A 323 -9.15 9.22 -30.29
CA GLY A 323 -8.96 8.35 -29.12
C GLY A 323 -10.22 8.08 -28.29
N SER A 324 -11.34 8.76 -28.59
CA SER A 324 -12.64 8.56 -27.93
C SER A 324 -13.55 7.55 -28.68
N LYS A 325 -13.09 6.97 -29.77
CA LYS A 325 -13.80 5.94 -30.56
C LYS A 325 -13.16 4.58 -30.30
#